data_3039c7f3924ef36055e6613c4f72204e
#
_entry.id   3039c7f3924ef36055e6613c4f72204e
#
_cell.length_a   1.000
_cell.length_b   1.000
_cell.length_c   1.000
_cell.angle_alpha   90.00
_cell.angle_beta   90.00
_cell.angle_gamma   90.00
#
_symmetry.space_group_name_H-M   'P 1'
#
loop_
_entity.id
_entity.type
_entity.pdbx_description
1 polymer ?
#
loop_
_entity_poly.entity_id
_entity_poly.type
_entity_poly.pdbx_seq_one_letter_code
_entity_poly.pdbx_strand_id
1 'polypeptide(L)'
;MENFQDDDSGYLTWLASHPDGFVLNSYRNPRPSYLRLHTASCRNINGIPANGARWTATYVKRCGTREELEEFARRKVGGDVWVCPTCLG
;
A
#
# COMPACT_ATOMS: atom_id res chain seq x y z
N MET A 1 -7.88 -8.44 3.24
CA MET A 1 -7.27 -7.22 2.64
C MET A 1 -8.22 -6.05 2.79
N GLU A 2 -7.73 -4.93 3.22
CA GLU A 2 -8.50 -3.69 3.36
C GLU A 2 -7.95 -2.62 2.43
N ASN A 3 -8.84 -1.80 1.87
CA ASN A 3 -8.47 -0.74 0.94
C ASN A 3 -8.83 0.61 1.52
N PHE A 4 -7.90 1.56 1.44
CA PHE A 4 -8.12 2.92 1.93
C PHE A 4 -7.96 3.90 0.78
N GLN A 5 -9.06 4.56 0.44
CA GLN A 5 -9.16 5.58 -0.60
C GLN A 5 -9.89 6.77 -0.01
N ASP A 6 -9.26 7.94 -0.03
CA ASP A 6 -9.80 9.15 0.59
C ASP A 6 -10.15 8.93 2.08
N ASP A 7 -9.36 8.10 2.76
CA ASP A 7 -9.59 7.72 4.16
C ASP A 7 -8.25 7.59 4.90
N ASP A 8 -7.60 8.73 5.15
CA ASP A 8 -6.31 8.76 5.83
C ASP A 8 -6.41 8.27 7.28
N SER A 9 -7.49 8.62 7.97
CA SER A 9 -7.65 8.23 9.37
C SER A 9 -7.79 6.71 9.52
N GLY A 10 -8.56 6.06 8.66
CA GLY A 10 -8.68 4.61 8.63
C GLY A 10 -7.35 3.92 8.31
N TYR A 11 -6.63 4.47 7.33
CA TYR A 11 -5.32 3.96 6.94
C TYR A 11 -4.31 4.04 8.10
N LEU A 12 -4.21 5.19 8.76
CA LEU A 12 -3.28 5.36 9.88
C LEU A 12 -3.63 4.47 11.07
N THR A 13 -4.92 4.28 11.32
CA THR A 13 -5.39 3.36 12.36
C THR A 13 -4.99 1.93 12.03
N TRP A 14 -5.16 1.51 10.78
CA TRP A 14 -4.75 0.17 10.35
C TRP A 14 -3.24 -0.04 10.53
N LEU A 15 -2.41 0.93 10.12
CA LEU A 15 -0.96 0.85 10.28
C LEU A 15 -0.56 0.65 11.75
N ALA A 16 -1.19 1.40 12.65
CA ALA A 16 -0.91 1.30 14.08
C ALA A 16 -1.31 -0.06 14.66
N SER A 17 -2.36 -0.67 14.12
CA SER A 17 -2.87 -1.97 14.60
C SER A 17 -2.17 -3.17 13.95
N HIS A 18 -1.45 -2.97 12.85
CA HIS A 18 -0.82 -4.05 12.08
C HIS A 18 0.64 -3.74 11.77
N PRO A 19 1.50 -3.65 12.80
CA PRO A 19 2.91 -3.29 12.57
C PRO A 19 3.67 -4.31 11.73
N ASP A 20 3.21 -5.56 11.69
CA ASP A 20 3.80 -6.63 10.89
C ASP A 20 3.09 -6.83 9.54
N GLY A 21 2.16 -5.95 9.20
CA GLY A 21 1.42 -6.04 7.95
C GLY A 21 2.19 -5.46 6.77
N PHE A 22 1.52 -5.45 5.62
CA PHE A 22 2.07 -4.94 4.37
C PHE A 22 1.08 -3.99 3.71
N VAL A 23 1.61 -3.10 2.87
CA VAL A 23 0.82 -2.12 2.14
C VAL A 23 1.21 -2.16 0.67
N LEU A 24 0.22 -2.26 -0.21
CA LEU A 24 0.41 -2.13 -1.64
C LEU A 24 -0.11 -0.76 -2.06
N ASN A 25 0.80 0.08 -2.55
CA ASN A 25 0.46 1.40 -3.08
C ASN A 25 0.13 1.25 -4.56
N SER A 26 -1.07 1.66 -4.96
CA SER A 26 -1.54 1.54 -6.33
C SER A 26 -2.33 2.77 -6.75
N TYR A 27 -2.55 2.94 -8.05
CA TYR A 27 -3.49 3.93 -8.55
C TYR A 27 -4.91 3.57 -8.12
N ARG A 28 -5.82 4.54 -8.13
CA ARG A 28 -7.25 4.31 -7.86
C ARG A 28 -7.82 3.27 -8.81
N ASN A 29 -7.42 3.34 -10.08
CA ASN A 29 -7.69 2.31 -11.08
C ASN A 29 -6.38 1.53 -11.26
N PRO A 30 -6.19 0.40 -10.59
CA PRO A 30 -4.87 -0.24 -10.51
C PRO A 30 -4.39 -0.71 -11.88
N ARG A 31 -3.08 -0.56 -12.09
CA ARG A 31 -2.40 -0.95 -13.33
C ARG A 31 -1.18 -1.80 -13.02
N PRO A 32 -0.83 -2.76 -13.90
CA PRO A 32 0.36 -3.61 -13.70
C PRO A 32 1.67 -2.80 -13.62
N SER A 33 1.70 -1.62 -14.20
CA SER A 33 2.90 -0.78 -14.22
C SER A 33 3.19 -0.06 -12.91
N TYR A 34 2.25 -0.06 -11.96
CA TYR A 34 2.46 0.60 -10.68
C TYR A 34 1.80 -0.17 -9.53
N LEU A 35 2.58 -1.08 -8.96
CA LEU A 35 2.18 -1.90 -7.80
C LEU A 35 3.37 -1.92 -6.84
N ARG A 36 3.35 -1.05 -5.83
CA ARG A 36 4.48 -0.84 -4.92
C ARG A 36 4.21 -1.47 -3.56
N LEU A 37 4.93 -2.54 -3.26
CA LEU A 37 4.77 -3.27 -2.00
C LEU A 37 5.73 -2.74 -0.94
N HIS A 38 5.18 -2.42 0.25
CA HIS A 38 5.92 -1.93 1.41
C HIS A 38 5.52 -2.69 2.66
N THR A 39 6.37 -2.68 3.69
CA THR A 39 5.93 -3.07 5.02
C THR A 39 5.11 -1.94 5.63
N ALA A 40 4.25 -2.26 6.60
CA ALA A 40 3.42 -1.26 7.29
C ALA A 40 4.28 -0.24 8.07
N SER A 41 5.49 -0.61 8.45
CA SER A 41 6.42 0.26 9.17
C SER A 41 7.34 1.08 8.24
N CYS A 42 7.20 0.93 6.92
CA CYS A 42 8.06 1.63 5.97
C CYS A 42 7.83 3.14 6.03
N ARG A 43 8.92 3.90 6.20
CA ARG A 43 8.84 5.37 6.26
C ARG A 43 8.33 6.00 4.97
N ASN A 44 8.43 5.29 3.85
CA ASN A 44 7.96 5.80 2.56
C ASN A 44 6.43 5.82 2.44
N ILE A 45 5.72 5.13 3.32
CA ILE A 45 4.26 5.08 3.28
C ILE A 45 3.59 5.49 4.58
N ASN A 46 4.33 5.55 5.70
CA ASN A 46 3.76 5.97 6.99
C ASN A 46 4.37 7.26 7.54
N GLY A 47 5.31 7.85 6.82
CA GLY A 47 5.94 9.12 7.19
C GLY A 47 5.17 10.31 6.64
N ILE A 48 5.89 11.34 6.18
CA ILE A 48 5.26 12.51 5.57
C ILE A 48 4.69 12.12 4.22
N PRO A 49 3.40 12.43 3.94
CA PRO A 49 2.80 12.08 2.65
C PRO A 49 3.53 12.74 1.48
N ALA A 50 3.72 11.97 0.40
CA ALA A 50 4.41 12.46 -0.79
C ALA A 50 3.64 13.58 -1.52
N ASN A 51 2.32 13.57 -1.43
CA ASN A 51 1.44 14.53 -2.11
C ASN A 51 0.73 15.43 -1.10
N GLY A 52 1.46 16.39 -0.54
CA GLY A 52 0.91 17.33 0.44
C GLY A 52 0.61 16.65 1.77
N ALA A 53 -0.61 16.78 2.26
CA ALA A 53 -1.00 16.32 3.60
C ALA A 53 -1.84 15.03 3.58
N ARG A 54 -1.89 14.31 2.44
CA ARG A 54 -2.78 13.15 2.29
C ARG A 54 -2.01 11.90 1.87
N TRP A 55 -2.37 10.75 2.49
CA TRP A 55 -1.82 9.44 2.12
C TRP A 55 -2.68 8.71 1.09
N THR A 56 -4.01 8.85 1.16
CA THR A 56 -4.96 8.05 0.40
C THR A 56 -5.74 8.83 -0.66
N ALA A 57 -5.29 10.03 -1.02
CA ALA A 57 -6.00 10.85 -2.00
C ALA A 57 -5.63 10.48 -3.44
N THR A 58 -4.34 10.48 -3.76
CA THR A 58 -3.86 10.19 -5.11
C THR A 58 -3.76 8.70 -5.37
N TYR A 59 -3.25 7.95 -4.39
CA TYR A 59 -3.07 6.51 -4.48
C TYR A 59 -3.96 5.79 -3.48
N VAL A 60 -4.37 4.58 -3.83
CA VAL A 60 -5.09 3.70 -2.92
C VAL A 60 -4.07 2.89 -2.14
N LYS A 61 -4.26 2.79 -0.83
CA LYS A 61 -3.45 1.95 0.05
C LYS A 61 -4.22 0.64 0.29
N ARG A 62 -3.70 -0.45 -0.25
CA ARG A 62 -4.28 -1.79 -0.06
C ARG A 62 -3.45 -2.49 1.00
N CYS A 63 -4.09 -2.91 2.08
CA CYS A 63 -3.42 -3.36 3.29
C CYS A 63 -3.79 -4.79 3.63
N GLY A 64 -2.80 -5.58 4.05
CA GLY A 64 -3.03 -6.98 4.39
C GLY A 64 -1.72 -7.73 4.58
N THR A 65 -1.76 -9.04 4.36
CA THR A 65 -0.55 -9.86 4.34
C THR A 65 0.14 -9.73 2.97
N ARG A 66 1.43 -10.05 2.94
CA ARG A 66 2.18 -10.04 1.69
C ARG A 66 1.54 -10.95 0.64
N GLU A 67 1.12 -12.14 1.07
CA GLU A 67 0.49 -13.11 0.18
C GLU A 67 -0.81 -12.60 -0.42
N GLU A 68 -1.66 -11.96 0.39
CA GLU A 68 -2.91 -11.36 -0.09
C GLU A 68 -2.64 -10.30 -1.15
N LEU A 69 -1.65 -9.45 -0.92
CA LEU A 69 -1.34 -8.34 -1.83
C LEU A 69 -0.69 -8.83 -3.12
N GLU A 70 0.19 -9.82 -3.04
CA GLU A 70 0.78 -10.42 -4.22
C GLU A 70 -0.27 -11.16 -5.07
N GLU A 71 -1.20 -11.85 -4.42
CA GLU A 71 -2.29 -12.53 -5.11
C GLU A 71 -3.23 -11.53 -5.76
N PHE A 72 -3.57 -10.44 -5.09
CA PHE A 72 -4.37 -9.36 -5.66
C PHE A 72 -3.70 -8.81 -6.93
N ALA A 73 -2.40 -8.54 -6.87
CA ALA A 73 -1.65 -8.02 -8.02
C ALA A 73 -1.74 -8.96 -9.22
N ARG A 74 -1.52 -10.25 -9.00
CA ARG A 74 -1.53 -11.23 -10.09
C ARG A 74 -2.93 -11.47 -10.64
N ARG A 75 -3.92 -11.67 -9.76
CA ARG A 75 -5.27 -12.11 -10.16
C ARG A 75 -6.20 -10.98 -10.58
N LYS A 76 -6.12 -9.84 -9.90
CA LYS A 76 -7.05 -8.73 -10.14
C LYS A 76 -6.48 -7.66 -11.04
N VAL A 77 -5.17 -7.49 -11.06
CA VAL A 77 -4.51 -6.44 -11.85
C VAL A 77 -3.75 -7.03 -13.06
N GLY A 78 -3.19 -8.21 -12.89
CA GLY A 78 -2.46 -8.90 -13.96
C GLY A 78 -0.98 -8.51 -14.00
N GLY A 79 -0.38 -8.18 -12.85
CA GLY A 79 1.03 -7.82 -12.77
C GLY A 79 1.69 -8.32 -11.50
N ASP A 80 2.99 -8.11 -11.40
CA ASP A 80 3.78 -8.45 -10.22
C ASP A 80 4.04 -7.21 -9.40
N VAL A 81 4.17 -7.38 -8.07
CA VAL A 81 4.49 -6.28 -7.18
C VAL A 81 5.96 -5.87 -7.35
N TRP A 82 6.20 -4.56 -7.27
CA TRP A 82 7.54 -4.02 -7.11
C TRP A 82 7.81 -3.90 -5.61
N VAL A 83 8.89 -4.52 -5.16
CA VAL A 83 9.25 -4.57 -3.74
C VAL A 83 10.08 -3.35 -3.37
N CYS A 84 9.65 -2.60 -2.36
CA CYS A 84 10.36 -1.40 -1.92
C CYS A 84 11.74 -1.76 -1.36
N PRO A 85 12.83 -1.23 -1.94
CA PRO A 85 14.19 -1.56 -1.46
C PRO A 85 14.50 -0.98 -0.09
N THR A 86 13.78 0.04 0.35
CA THR A 86 14.01 0.67 1.66
C THR A 86 13.59 -0.25 2.81
N CYS A 87 12.47 -0.95 2.68
CA CYS A 87 11.93 -1.77 3.76
C CYS A 87 11.95 -3.28 3.47
N LEU A 88 12.06 -3.68 2.21
CA LEU A 88 12.02 -5.08 1.80
C LEU A 88 13.24 -5.51 0.98
N GLY A 89 14.07 -4.57 0.66
CA GLY A 89 15.35 -4.85 -0.03
C GLY A 89 16.43 -5.18 0.98
#